data_b242cf741e453e89434692aead1aef36
#
_entry.id   b242cf741e453e89434692aead1aef36
#
_cell.length_a   1.000
_cell.length_b   1.000
_cell.length_c   1.000
_cell.angle_alpha   90.00
_cell.angle_beta   90.00
_cell.angle_gamma   90.00
#
_symmetry.space_group_name_H-M   'P 1'
#
loop_
_entity.id
_entity.type
_entity.pdbx_description
1 polymer ?
#
loop_
_entity_poly.entity_id
_entity_poly.type
_entity_poly.pdbx_seq_one_letter_code
_entity_poly.pdbx_strand_id
1 'polypeptide(L)'
;MGYWLKKDEPHFSSVKAYNHLIHFEEYIALYLLNFSAAAWECVDIQNTAYLGQSEQNKTIFNAEKTALIDYVKGLSEVERLFANVSTLMMFDDHDVTDDWNLTAGWEQAINENPSSKRIINNGLISYWLFQGMGNDALNKTGELLTAFKQSKNNNNTWQFKAFDKPLNDFSFWHYELTTIPKVVVLDTRTHRWRNEQNFNEPSGLLDWERLTELEESLLSHDQVIIVSPAPVFGVKSIEAIQAAFNMCGQPLMVDVENWMAHEGSAKKLLDTFRRTDTPNETLILSGDVHYSFCFSVQKRFGDHPNRIWQLTASGIKNEFPRKLINILDKLDSILYGPKSPLNFFTKRWHMEVDKHQTIGEGQKYLVSDSAISLITLEQGNLARYQLIHGEGHLTEFDLEEQ
;
A
#
# COMPACT_ATOMS: atom_id res chain seq x y z
N MET A 1 -4.06 15.00 24.36
CA MET A 1 -4.17 14.76 22.92
C MET A 1 -5.52 15.18 22.33
N GLY A 2 -6.68 14.84 22.89
CA GLY A 2 -7.99 15.23 22.35
C GLY A 2 -8.33 16.71 22.24
N TYR A 3 -7.43 17.61 22.58
CA TYR A 3 -7.64 19.07 22.47
C TYR A 3 -7.20 19.67 21.13
N TRP A 4 -6.37 18.99 20.35
CA TRP A 4 -5.78 19.51 19.13
C TRP A 4 -6.56 19.09 17.88
N LEU A 5 -7.28 17.98 17.96
CA LEU A 5 -8.14 17.47 16.91
C LEU A 5 -9.59 17.71 17.31
N LYS A 6 -10.06 18.95 17.29
CA LYS A 6 -11.49 19.24 17.37
C LYS A 6 -12.16 18.65 16.14
N LYS A 7 -13.40 18.19 16.30
CA LYS A 7 -14.21 17.54 15.26
C LYS A 7 -14.32 18.32 13.93
N ASP A 8 -13.90 19.58 13.92
CA ASP A 8 -13.95 20.52 12.81
C ASP A 8 -12.56 21.07 12.39
N GLU A 9 -11.47 20.56 12.97
CA GLU A 9 -10.06 20.88 12.70
C GLU A 9 -9.19 19.72 13.13
N PRO A 10 -8.18 19.39 12.39
CA PRO A 10 -7.94 19.22 11.00
C PRO A 10 -8.73 18.03 10.45
N HIS A 11 -8.89 18.00 9.17
CA HIS A 11 -9.74 17.06 8.44
C HIS A 11 -9.14 15.63 8.33
N PHE A 12 -8.60 15.09 9.41
CA PHE A 12 -8.18 13.70 9.45
C PHE A 12 -9.40 12.80 9.62
N SER A 13 -9.65 11.97 8.62
CA SER A 13 -10.84 11.13 8.49
C SER A 13 -10.76 9.80 9.22
N SER A 14 -9.55 9.38 9.62
CA SER A 14 -9.34 8.14 10.34
C SER A 14 -10.22 8.03 11.59
N VAL A 15 -10.84 6.86 11.78
CA VAL A 15 -11.59 6.54 13.02
C VAL A 15 -10.74 6.63 14.28
N LYS A 16 -9.42 6.56 14.14
CA LYS A 16 -8.43 6.68 15.23
C LYS A 16 -7.67 8.02 15.22
N ALA A 17 -8.20 9.04 14.54
CA ALA A 17 -7.55 10.36 14.44
C ALA A 17 -7.17 10.98 15.80
N TYR A 18 -7.89 10.63 16.90
CA TYR A 18 -7.54 11.05 18.25
C TYR A 18 -6.20 10.51 18.78
N ASN A 19 -5.66 9.47 18.16
CA ASN A 19 -4.35 8.86 18.47
C ASN A 19 -3.28 9.20 17.43
N HIS A 20 -3.60 10.06 16.47
CA HIS A 20 -2.68 10.41 15.40
C HIS A 20 -1.38 11.02 15.95
N LEU A 21 -0.25 10.67 15.32
CA LEU A 21 1.04 11.30 15.61
C LEU A 21 1.02 12.75 15.13
N ILE A 22 1.61 13.66 15.91
CA ILE A 22 1.58 15.10 15.63
C ILE A 22 3.00 15.62 15.39
N HIS A 23 3.92 15.29 16.31
CA HIS A 23 5.27 15.79 16.31
C HIS A 23 6.22 14.89 15.52
N PHE A 24 7.20 15.49 14.87
CA PHE A 24 8.23 14.75 14.14
C PHE A 24 8.92 13.68 15.00
N GLU A 25 9.19 14.00 16.26
CA GLU A 25 9.83 13.09 17.21
C GLU A 25 8.97 11.85 17.52
N GLU A 26 7.65 11.96 17.46
CA GLU A 26 6.73 10.82 17.63
C GLU A 26 6.83 9.84 16.44
N TYR A 27 6.91 10.36 15.23
CA TYR A 27 7.15 9.53 14.02
C TYR A 27 8.52 8.86 14.08
N ILE A 28 9.58 9.58 14.45
CA ILE A 28 10.92 9.01 14.64
C ILE A 28 10.88 7.88 15.67
N ALA A 29 10.23 8.12 16.81
CA ALA A 29 10.11 7.10 17.86
C ALA A 29 9.36 5.86 17.34
N LEU A 30 8.29 6.04 16.56
CA LEU A 30 7.55 4.92 15.96
C LEU A 30 8.42 4.11 15.01
N TYR A 31 9.17 4.74 14.10
CA TYR A 31 10.10 4.04 13.22
C TYR A 31 11.18 3.29 13.99
N LEU A 32 11.79 3.90 15.00
CA LEU A 32 12.80 3.24 15.82
C LEU A 32 12.24 2.03 16.56
N LEU A 33 11.03 2.14 17.13
CA LEU A 33 10.37 1.03 17.83
C LEU A 33 9.91 -0.09 16.88
N ASN A 34 9.61 0.23 15.63
CA ASN A 34 9.21 -0.78 14.64
C ASN A 34 10.41 -1.54 14.05
N PHE A 35 11.59 -0.94 13.99
CA PHE A 35 12.73 -1.51 13.28
C PHE A 35 13.95 -1.80 14.17
N SER A 36 13.89 -1.49 15.47
CA SER A 36 15.04 -1.69 16.38
C SER A 36 14.65 -2.32 17.70
N ALA A 37 15.16 -3.52 17.97
CA ALA A 37 15.02 -4.19 19.25
C ALA A 37 15.70 -3.39 20.38
N ALA A 38 16.85 -2.75 20.08
CA ALA A 38 17.57 -1.93 21.06
C ALA A 38 16.77 -0.69 21.50
N ALA A 39 15.91 -0.13 20.67
CA ALA A 39 15.05 1.00 21.05
C ALA A 39 14.08 0.63 22.18
N TRP A 40 13.67 -0.62 22.27
CA TRP A 40 12.76 -1.11 23.32
C TRP A 40 13.42 -1.21 24.69
N GLU A 41 14.75 -1.21 24.77
CA GLU A 41 15.47 -1.13 26.07
C GLU A 41 15.17 0.18 26.80
N CYS A 42 14.77 1.23 26.08
CA CYS A 42 14.38 2.52 26.63
C CYS A 42 12.90 2.55 27.08
N VAL A 43 12.11 1.49 26.84
CA VAL A 43 10.67 1.44 27.10
C VAL A 43 10.36 0.40 28.17
N ASP A 44 9.91 0.84 29.34
CA ASP A 44 9.47 -0.08 30.41
C ASP A 44 8.04 -0.58 30.15
N ILE A 45 7.86 -1.40 29.11
CA ILE A 45 6.56 -1.94 28.74
C ILE A 45 5.99 -2.87 29.83
N GLN A 46 6.83 -3.59 30.55
CA GLN A 46 6.40 -4.55 31.56
C GLN A 46 5.68 -3.87 32.73
N ASN A 47 6.22 -2.73 33.21
CA ASN A 47 5.67 -2.00 34.33
C ASN A 47 4.68 -0.90 33.91
N THR A 48 4.47 -0.68 32.61
CA THR A 48 3.46 0.27 32.12
C THR A 48 2.06 -0.18 32.53
N ALA A 49 1.30 0.69 33.20
CA ALA A 49 -0.04 0.42 33.70
C ALA A 49 -1.08 1.35 33.06
N TYR A 50 -2.31 0.85 32.93
CA TYR A 50 -3.42 1.68 32.52
C TYR A 50 -3.79 2.67 33.63
N LEU A 51 -3.76 3.97 33.33
CA LEU A 51 -4.04 5.04 34.30
C LEU A 51 -5.47 5.59 34.20
N GLY A 52 -6.27 5.11 33.26
CA GLY A 52 -7.65 5.54 33.07
C GLY A 52 -8.64 4.86 34.03
N GLN A 53 -9.92 5.27 33.96
CA GLN A 53 -10.98 4.76 34.83
C GLN A 53 -11.92 3.77 34.12
N SER A 54 -11.82 3.62 32.79
CA SER A 54 -12.70 2.74 32.01
C SER A 54 -12.21 1.31 32.03
N GLU A 55 -12.99 0.35 32.52
CA GLU A 55 -12.65 -1.08 32.48
C GLU A 55 -12.58 -1.62 31.05
N GLN A 56 -13.39 -1.09 30.12
CA GLN A 56 -13.32 -1.45 28.71
C GLN A 56 -11.96 -1.05 28.11
N ASN A 57 -11.52 0.20 28.33
CA ASN A 57 -10.24 0.67 27.84
C ASN A 57 -9.06 -0.05 28.51
N LYS A 58 -9.19 -0.45 29.77
CA LYS A 58 -8.21 -1.27 30.46
C LYS A 58 -8.05 -2.65 29.84
N THR A 59 -9.15 -3.26 29.42
CA THR A 59 -9.14 -4.54 28.72
C THR A 59 -8.41 -4.41 27.37
N ILE A 60 -8.72 -3.36 26.60
CA ILE A 60 -8.04 -3.06 25.32
C ILE A 60 -6.55 -2.82 25.57
N PHE A 61 -6.21 -1.96 26.54
CA PHE A 61 -4.81 -1.68 26.88
C PHE A 61 -4.01 -2.93 27.23
N ASN A 62 -4.59 -3.85 28.02
CA ASN A 62 -3.91 -5.07 28.40
C ASN A 62 -3.72 -6.01 27.19
N ALA A 63 -4.69 -6.09 26.28
CA ALA A 63 -4.57 -6.87 25.05
C ALA A 63 -3.47 -6.29 24.13
N GLU A 64 -3.47 -4.98 23.92
CA GLU A 64 -2.46 -4.29 23.11
C GLU A 64 -1.05 -4.41 23.73
N LYS A 65 -0.94 -4.25 25.05
CA LYS A 65 0.31 -4.46 25.79
C LYS A 65 0.88 -5.87 25.56
N THR A 66 0.02 -6.89 25.64
CA THR A 66 0.43 -8.29 25.37
C THR A 66 0.93 -8.45 23.94
N ALA A 67 0.21 -7.91 22.98
CA ALA A 67 0.60 -7.94 21.57
C ALA A 67 1.94 -7.25 21.30
N LEU A 68 2.19 -6.09 21.96
CA LEU A 68 3.48 -5.39 21.87
C LEU A 68 4.63 -6.20 22.48
N ILE A 69 4.41 -6.84 23.63
CA ILE A 69 5.43 -7.72 24.25
C ILE A 69 5.78 -8.88 23.30
N ASP A 70 4.80 -9.47 22.64
CA ASP A 70 5.04 -10.55 21.68
C ASP A 70 5.74 -10.04 20.41
N TYR A 71 5.38 -8.86 19.92
CA TYR A 71 6.04 -8.20 18.81
C TYR A 71 7.55 -7.98 19.10
N VAL A 72 7.89 -7.43 20.25
CA VAL A 72 9.28 -7.14 20.64
C VAL A 72 10.14 -8.40 20.66
N LYS A 73 9.58 -9.56 21.06
CA LYS A 73 10.34 -10.84 21.09
C LYS A 73 10.86 -11.25 19.71
N GLY A 74 10.12 -10.95 18.64
CA GLY A 74 10.50 -11.30 17.28
C GLY A 74 11.33 -10.23 16.55
N LEU A 75 11.47 -9.03 17.12
CA LEU A 75 12.01 -7.87 16.40
C LEU A 75 13.50 -8.04 16.04
N SER A 76 14.30 -8.71 16.87
CA SER A 76 15.71 -8.98 16.57
C SER A 76 15.90 -9.85 15.32
N GLU A 77 14.97 -10.76 15.04
CA GLU A 77 15.00 -11.57 13.82
C GLU A 77 14.64 -10.74 12.59
N VAL A 78 13.71 -9.78 12.72
CA VAL A 78 13.36 -8.82 11.67
C VAL A 78 14.54 -7.91 11.35
N GLU A 79 15.23 -7.36 12.38
CA GLU A 79 16.47 -6.58 12.19
C GLU A 79 17.52 -7.40 11.43
N ARG A 80 17.72 -8.67 11.82
CA ARG A 80 18.68 -9.55 11.14
C ARG A 80 18.29 -9.82 9.69
N LEU A 81 17.01 -9.99 9.39
CA LEU A 81 16.52 -10.14 8.03
C LEU A 81 16.86 -8.90 7.20
N PHE A 82 16.47 -7.72 7.65
CA PHE A 82 16.74 -6.46 6.92
C PHE A 82 18.24 -6.14 6.78
N ALA A 83 19.07 -6.56 7.73
CA ALA A 83 20.52 -6.40 7.64
C ALA A 83 21.18 -7.33 6.58
N ASN A 84 20.52 -8.39 6.14
CA ASN A 84 21.07 -9.40 5.25
C ASN A 84 20.38 -9.48 3.88
N VAL A 85 19.27 -8.79 3.70
CA VAL A 85 18.47 -8.78 2.45
C VAL A 85 18.37 -7.34 1.97
N SER A 86 18.69 -7.12 0.68
CA SER A 86 18.46 -5.81 0.06
C SER A 86 16.99 -5.46 0.12
N THR A 87 16.66 -4.37 0.82
CA THR A 87 15.29 -3.96 1.09
C THR A 87 15.01 -2.64 0.42
N LEU A 88 13.93 -2.59 -0.33
CA LEU A 88 13.39 -1.40 -0.98
C LEU A 88 11.99 -1.17 -0.47
N MET A 89 11.65 0.07 -0.24
CA MET A 89 10.40 0.47 0.41
C MET A 89 9.51 1.26 -0.54
N MET A 90 8.22 1.20 -0.29
CA MET A 90 7.21 2.00 -0.97
C MET A 90 6.25 2.48 0.10
N PHE A 91 5.83 3.75 0.04
CA PHE A 91 4.86 4.22 1.00
C PHE A 91 3.42 3.93 0.58
N ASP A 92 2.60 3.81 1.58
CA ASP A 92 1.16 3.82 1.51
C ASP A 92 0.62 5.05 2.25
N ASP A 93 -0.68 5.26 2.33
CA ASP A 93 -1.26 6.35 3.10
C ASP A 93 -0.97 6.23 4.59
N HIS A 94 -1.03 5.02 5.13
CA HIS A 94 -0.77 4.71 6.55
C HIS A 94 0.62 5.10 7.07
N ASP A 95 1.62 5.30 6.20
CA ASP A 95 2.92 5.85 6.58
C ASP A 95 2.84 7.32 7.00
N VAL A 96 1.79 8.02 6.59
CA VAL A 96 1.57 9.45 6.85
C VAL A 96 0.26 9.67 7.60
N THR A 97 -0.87 9.30 7.01
CA THR A 97 -2.22 9.31 7.59
C THR A 97 -3.18 8.51 6.73
N ASP A 98 -4.09 7.80 7.38
CA ASP A 98 -5.22 7.12 6.75
C ASP A 98 -6.00 8.08 5.82
N ASP A 99 -6.46 7.61 4.66
CA ASP A 99 -7.16 8.41 3.63
C ASP A 99 -6.32 9.56 3.01
N TRP A 100 -5.00 9.50 3.06
CA TRP A 100 -4.13 10.57 2.56
C TRP A 100 -4.38 10.88 1.08
N ASN A 101 -4.77 12.15 0.80
CA ASN A 101 -5.11 12.65 -0.54
C ASN A 101 -6.27 11.91 -1.21
N LEU A 102 -7.18 11.29 -0.44
CA LEU A 102 -8.29 10.52 -0.99
C LEU A 102 -9.23 11.38 -1.85
N THR A 103 -9.43 12.65 -1.51
CA THR A 103 -10.22 13.60 -2.31
C THR A 103 -9.51 14.94 -2.48
N ALA A 104 -9.82 15.66 -3.57
CA ALA A 104 -9.29 17.01 -3.77
C ALA A 104 -9.68 17.97 -2.63
N GLY A 105 -10.89 17.82 -2.08
CA GLY A 105 -11.36 18.63 -0.95
C GLY A 105 -10.57 18.35 0.34
N TRP A 106 -10.23 17.11 0.61
CA TRP A 106 -9.37 16.75 1.74
C TRP A 106 -7.99 17.39 1.60
N GLU A 107 -7.37 17.25 0.43
CA GLU A 107 -6.05 17.82 0.17
C GLU A 107 -6.03 19.36 0.30
N GLN A 108 -7.05 20.04 -0.23
CA GLN A 108 -7.20 21.48 -0.07
C GLN A 108 -7.30 21.87 1.41
N ALA A 109 -8.16 21.20 2.16
CA ALA A 109 -8.36 21.48 3.57
C ALA A 109 -7.08 21.29 4.41
N ILE A 110 -6.31 20.23 4.14
CA ILE A 110 -5.00 20.01 4.77
C ILE A 110 -4.02 21.13 4.42
N ASN A 111 -3.93 21.50 3.14
CA ASN A 111 -2.99 22.53 2.68
C ASN A 111 -3.32 23.94 3.20
N GLU A 112 -4.58 24.24 3.41
CA GLU A 112 -5.06 25.51 3.97
C GLU A 112 -4.86 25.61 5.49
N ASN A 113 -4.74 24.48 6.19
CA ASN A 113 -4.53 24.43 7.63
C ASN A 113 -3.04 24.20 7.98
N PRO A 114 -2.32 25.21 8.55
CA PRO A 114 -0.87 25.09 8.83
C PRO A 114 -0.52 23.93 9.78
N SER A 115 -1.38 23.62 10.76
CA SER A 115 -1.15 22.54 11.70
C SER A 115 -1.29 21.18 11.04
N SER A 116 -2.32 20.98 10.23
CA SER A 116 -2.54 19.77 9.47
C SER A 116 -1.41 19.53 8.46
N LYS A 117 -1.05 20.57 7.72
CA LYS A 117 0.08 20.50 6.78
C LYS A 117 1.39 20.14 7.49
N ARG A 118 1.62 20.66 8.72
CA ARG A 118 2.80 20.30 9.49
C ARG A 118 2.81 18.82 9.88
N ILE A 119 1.67 18.26 10.26
CA ILE A 119 1.54 16.84 10.60
C ILE A 119 1.88 15.96 9.39
N ILE A 120 1.28 16.24 8.23
CA ILE A 120 1.57 15.51 6.99
C ILE A 120 3.06 15.60 6.63
N ASN A 121 3.63 16.80 6.67
CA ASN A 121 5.05 16.99 6.39
C ASN A 121 5.94 16.26 7.41
N ASN A 122 5.56 16.14 8.67
CA ASN A 122 6.30 15.36 9.67
C ASN A 122 6.30 13.87 9.31
N GLY A 123 5.16 13.31 8.87
CA GLY A 123 5.08 11.96 8.34
C GLY A 123 5.99 11.75 7.12
N LEU A 124 5.88 12.64 6.12
CA LEU A 124 6.70 12.58 4.89
C LEU A 124 8.20 12.69 5.17
N ILE A 125 8.63 13.59 6.06
CA ILE A 125 10.04 13.69 6.46
C ILE A 125 10.51 12.38 7.06
N SER A 126 9.70 11.78 7.93
CA SER A 126 10.05 10.55 8.62
C SER A 126 10.10 9.37 7.67
N TYR A 127 9.11 9.24 6.76
CA TYR A 127 9.15 8.26 5.69
C TYR A 127 10.42 8.42 4.83
N TRP A 128 10.70 9.63 4.36
CA TRP A 128 11.91 9.89 3.58
C TRP A 128 13.18 9.48 4.33
N LEU A 129 13.29 9.82 5.60
CA LEU A 129 14.48 9.56 6.41
C LEU A 129 14.71 8.05 6.64
N PHE A 130 13.67 7.28 6.90
CA PHE A 130 13.78 5.86 7.29
C PHE A 130 13.58 4.88 6.13
N GLN A 131 12.88 5.28 5.08
CA GLN A 131 12.57 4.43 3.94
C GLN A 131 13.05 5.05 2.62
N GLY A 132 12.61 6.25 2.28
CA GLY A 132 12.84 6.87 0.98
C GLY A 132 14.32 7.08 0.64
N MET A 133 15.16 7.44 1.61
CA MET A 133 16.61 7.57 1.40
C MET A 133 17.27 6.25 0.96
N GLY A 134 16.79 5.13 1.51
CA GLY A 134 17.30 3.81 1.17
C GLY A 134 17.00 3.39 -0.28
N ASN A 135 15.95 3.93 -0.87
CA ASN A 135 15.55 3.66 -2.25
C ASN A 135 16.34 4.47 -3.29
N ASP A 136 17.14 5.46 -2.86
CA ASP A 136 17.76 6.44 -3.75
C ASP A 136 19.04 5.94 -4.43
N ALA A 137 18.88 4.97 -5.32
CA ALA A 137 20.00 4.44 -6.10
C ALA A 137 20.69 5.48 -7.02
N LEU A 138 20.04 6.63 -7.29
CA LEU A 138 20.52 7.66 -8.21
C LEU A 138 20.93 8.97 -7.52
N ASN A 139 21.00 8.99 -6.19
CA ASN A 139 21.31 10.18 -5.36
C ASN A 139 20.43 11.40 -5.63
N LYS A 140 19.15 11.18 -5.95
CA LYS A 140 18.18 12.27 -6.20
C LYS A 140 17.76 12.99 -4.91
N THR A 141 18.04 12.39 -3.76
CA THR A 141 17.71 12.97 -2.43
C THR A 141 18.83 13.86 -1.86
N GLY A 142 19.92 14.08 -2.59
CA GLY A 142 21.06 14.88 -2.09
C GLY A 142 20.70 16.32 -1.72
N GLU A 143 19.81 16.96 -2.47
CA GLU A 143 19.30 18.30 -2.15
C GLU A 143 18.43 18.30 -0.90
N LEU A 144 17.53 17.31 -0.77
CA LEU A 144 16.72 17.13 0.44
C LEU A 144 17.59 16.90 1.67
N LEU A 145 18.63 16.07 1.56
CA LEU A 145 19.54 15.82 2.68
C LEU A 145 20.25 17.10 3.12
N THR A 146 20.65 17.94 2.16
CA THR A 146 21.29 19.22 2.45
C THR A 146 20.30 20.16 3.16
N ALA A 147 19.09 20.31 2.65
CA ALA A 147 18.04 21.11 3.26
C ALA A 147 17.63 20.58 4.64
N PHE A 148 17.56 19.26 4.81
CA PHE A 148 17.27 18.63 6.10
C PHE A 148 18.33 18.94 7.15
N LYS A 149 19.62 18.82 6.81
CA LYS A 149 20.72 19.18 7.72
C LYS A 149 20.67 20.64 8.15
N GLN A 150 20.27 21.54 7.26
CA GLN A 150 20.11 22.98 7.55
C GLN A 150 18.88 23.28 8.43
N SER A 151 17.92 22.35 8.53
CA SER A 151 16.73 22.50 9.36
C SER A 151 16.99 22.34 10.86
N LYS A 152 18.18 21.90 11.25
CA LYS A 152 18.59 21.81 12.65
C LYS A 152 19.31 23.08 13.07
N ASN A 153 18.78 23.77 14.08
CA ASN A 153 19.39 25.00 14.60
C ASN A 153 20.52 24.71 15.59
N ASN A 154 21.24 25.75 16.01
CA ASN A 154 22.37 25.65 16.95
C ASN A 154 21.98 25.08 18.34
N ASN A 155 20.70 25.14 18.70
CA ASN A 155 20.17 24.63 19.96
C ASN A 155 19.65 23.18 19.84
N ASN A 156 20.00 22.47 18.76
CA ASN A 156 19.52 21.11 18.45
C ASN A 156 18.00 20.96 18.30
N THR A 157 17.27 22.05 18.02
CA THR A 157 15.84 21.99 17.72
C THR A 157 15.59 22.01 16.21
N TRP A 158 14.55 21.32 15.77
CA TRP A 158 14.18 21.24 14.36
C TRP A 158 13.31 22.42 13.96
N GLN A 159 13.60 23.02 12.81
CA GLN A 159 12.85 24.10 12.18
C GLN A 159 12.62 23.80 10.71
N PHE A 160 11.60 23.03 10.41
CA PHE A 160 11.35 22.49 9.07
C PHE A 160 10.72 23.47 8.06
N LYS A 161 10.36 24.69 8.47
CA LYS A 161 9.69 25.65 7.56
C LYS A 161 10.44 25.88 6.24
N ALA A 162 11.79 25.90 6.28
CA ALA A 162 12.62 26.03 5.08
C ALA A 162 12.72 24.74 4.28
N PHE A 163 12.56 23.59 4.94
CA PHE A 163 12.60 22.27 4.34
C PHE A 163 11.26 21.87 3.70
N ASP A 164 10.15 22.43 4.17
CA ASP A 164 8.81 22.09 3.67
C ASP A 164 8.67 22.27 2.16
N LYS A 165 9.24 23.33 1.59
CA LYS A 165 9.15 23.57 0.15
C LYS A 165 9.92 22.52 -0.65
N PRO A 166 11.22 22.26 -0.43
CA PRO A 166 11.95 21.17 -1.11
C PRO A 166 11.28 19.79 -0.95
N LEU A 167 10.68 19.50 0.21
CA LEU A 167 9.97 18.25 0.45
C LEU A 167 8.69 18.14 -0.39
N ASN A 168 7.88 19.19 -0.43
CA ASN A 168 6.63 19.19 -1.21
C ASN A 168 6.86 19.26 -2.73
N ASP A 169 7.97 19.82 -3.15
CA ASP A 169 8.39 19.87 -4.56
C ASP A 169 9.10 18.58 -5.00
N PHE A 170 9.42 17.67 -4.06
CA PHE A 170 10.10 16.42 -4.36
C PHE A 170 9.15 15.43 -5.07
N SER A 171 9.53 15.02 -6.28
CA SER A 171 8.70 14.20 -7.16
C SER A 171 9.27 12.79 -7.44
N PHE A 172 10.34 12.41 -6.73
CA PHE A 172 11.02 11.13 -6.93
C PHE A 172 10.66 10.08 -5.88
N TRP A 173 9.39 10.05 -5.47
CA TRP A 173 8.88 9.00 -4.61
C TRP A 173 8.68 7.68 -5.35
N HIS A 174 8.30 7.74 -6.63
CA HIS A 174 8.40 6.62 -7.53
C HIS A 174 9.85 6.40 -7.97
N TYR A 175 10.22 5.18 -8.24
CA TYR A 175 11.56 4.86 -8.72
C TYR A 175 11.57 3.59 -9.58
N GLU A 176 12.63 3.43 -10.34
CA GLU A 176 12.84 2.30 -11.22
C GLU A 176 14.18 1.65 -10.93
N LEU A 177 14.23 0.32 -11.04
CA LEU A 177 15.47 -0.44 -11.02
C LEU A 177 15.76 -0.97 -12.42
N THR A 178 16.98 -0.75 -12.90
CA THR A 178 17.47 -1.24 -14.20
C THR A 178 17.87 -2.72 -14.14
N THR A 179 17.06 -3.54 -13.48
CA THR A 179 17.22 -5.00 -13.39
C THR A 179 16.60 -5.69 -14.61
N ILE A 180 16.75 -7.00 -14.71
CA ILE A 180 16.07 -7.84 -15.70
C ILE A 180 15.35 -8.95 -14.92
N PRO A 181 14.02 -8.92 -14.83
CA PRO A 181 13.07 -7.92 -15.34
C PRO A 181 13.29 -6.51 -14.75
N LYS A 182 12.89 -5.46 -15.50
CA LYS A 182 12.84 -4.09 -15.00
C LYS A 182 11.82 -3.99 -13.86
N VAL A 183 12.17 -3.28 -12.78
CA VAL A 183 11.25 -3.03 -11.68
C VAL A 183 10.81 -1.56 -11.68
N VAL A 184 9.50 -1.33 -11.62
CA VAL A 184 8.88 -0.01 -11.55
C VAL A 184 8.06 0.07 -10.27
N VAL A 185 8.44 0.97 -9.36
CA VAL A 185 7.75 1.18 -8.07
C VAL A 185 6.94 2.46 -8.13
N LEU A 186 5.63 2.35 -7.90
CA LEU A 186 4.69 3.45 -8.13
C LEU A 186 4.49 4.30 -6.88
N ASP A 187 4.40 5.61 -7.08
CA ASP A 187 3.89 6.54 -6.09
C ASP A 187 2.41 6.82 -6.37
N THR A 188 1.53 6.20 -5.64
CA THR A 188 0.09 6.35 -5.78
C THR A 188 -0.51 7.33 -4.77
N ARG A 189 0.31 8.11 -4.07
CA ARG A 189 -0.14 8.98 -2.97
C ARG A 189 0.10 10.46 -3.23
N THR A 190 1.24 10.85 -3.79
CA THR A 190 1.54 12.27 -4.03
C THR A 190 1.13 12.76 -5.42
N HIS A 191 0.97 11.86 -6.38
CA HIS A 191 0.59 12.16 -7.76
C HIS A 191 -0.79 11.60 -8.13
N ARG A 192 -1.78 11.83 -7.27
CA ARG A 192 -3.15 11.37 -7.52
C ARG A 192 -3.86 12.28 -8.53
N TRP A 193 -4.67 11.70 -9.40
CA TRP A 193 -5.61 12.45 -10.20
C TRP A 193 -6.68 13.06 -9.31
N ARG A 194 -6.98 14.35 -9.49
CA ARG A 194 -7.94 15.10 -8.69
C ARG A 194 -9.18 15.45 -9.50
N ASN A 195 -10.36 15.30 -8.90
CA ASN A 195 -11.58 15.79 -9.50
C ASN A 195 -11.76 17.29 -9.17
N GLU A 196 -11.48 18.14 -10.15
CA GLU A 196 -11.61 19.61 -9.98
C GLU A 196 -13.06 20.11 -10.07
N GLN A 197 -14.00 19.27 -10.55
CA GLN A 197 -15.41 19.63 -10.66
C GLN A 197 -16.20 19.21 -9.41
N ASN A 198 -15.82 18.12 -8.78
CA ASN A 198 -16.44 17.64 -7.55
C ASN A 198 -15.36 17.21 -6.55
N PHE A 199 -15.02 18.10 -5.65
CA PHE A 199 -13.94 17.93 -4.67
C PHE A 199 -14.20 16.80 -3.64
N ASN A 200 -15.43 16.30 -3.57
CA ASN A 200 -15.79 15.23 -2.66
C ASN A 200 -15.69 13.82 -3.28
N GLU A 201 -15.44 13.75 -4.58
CA GLU A 201 -15.25 12.46 -5.25
C GLU A 201 -13.84 11.92 -5.01
N PRO A 202 -13.69 10.59 -4.88
CA PRO A 202 -12.39 9.97 -4.73
C PRO A 202 -11.44 10.31 -5.87
N SER A 203 -10.20 10.61 -5.53
CA SER A 203 -9.10 10.82 -6.48
C SER A 203 -8.67 9.49 -7.09
N GLY A 204 -8.20 9.52 -8.34
CA GLY A 204 -7.52 8.37 -8.94
C GLY A 204 -6.16 8.14 -8.28
N LEU A 205 -5.63 6.92 -8.36
CA LEU A 205 -4.34 6.58 -7.73
C LEU A 205 -3.14 7.24 -8.44
N LEU A 206 -3.23 7.46 -9.75
CA LEU A 206 -2.23 8.21 -10.52
C LEU A 206 -2.92 9.26 -11.40
N ASP A 207 -2.25 10.38 -11.59
CA ASP A 207 -2.61 11.38 -12.59
C ASP A 207 -2.26 10.93 -14.02
N TRP A 208 -2.66 11.71 -15.00
CA TRP A 208 -2.48 11.39 -16.41
C TRP A 208 -1.00 11.35 -16.83
N GLU A 209 -0.22 12.26 -16.29
CA GLU A 209 1.21 12.38 -16.54
C GLU A 209 1.95 11.12 -16.08
N ARG A 210 1.72 10.70 -14.84
CA ARG A 210 2.32 9.48 -14.27
C ARG A 210 1.86 8.20 -14.95
N LEU A 211 0.60 8.13 -15.38
CA LEU A 211 0.12 7.00 -16.18
C LEU A 211 0.80 6.94 -17.57
N THR A 212 1.15 8.09 -18.14
CA THR A 212 1.88 8.14 -19.42
C THR A 212 3.35 7.74 -19.22
N GLU A 213 3.99 8.22 -18.16
CA GLU A 213 5.35 7.80 -17.80
C GLU A 213 5.42 6.28 -17.52
N LEU A 214 4.43 5.73 -16.80
CA LEU A 214 4.32 4.29 -16.61
C LEU A 214 4.21 3.55 -17.94
N GLU A 215 3.35 4.04 -18.86
CA GLU A 215 3.23 3.45 -20.20
C GLU A 215 4.58 3.43 -20.92
N GLU A 216 5.33 4.54 -20.91
CA GLU A 216 6.66 4.62 -21.50
C GLU A 216 7.66 3.66 -20.83
N SER A 217 7.58 3.50 -19.52
CA SER A 217 8.44 2.59 -18.75
C SER A 217 8.21 1.12 -19.06
N LEU A 218 7.01 0.76 -19.52
CA LEU A 218 6.67 -0.60 -19.91
C LEU A 218 7.12 -0.95 -21.34
N LEU A 219 7.23 0.06 -22.22
CA LEU A 219 7.55 -0.17 -23.62
C LEU A 219 8.99 -0.69 -23.79
N SER A 220 9.21 -1.51 -24.80
CA SER A 220 10.55 -2.03 -25.17
C SER A 220 11.19 -2.96 -24.14
N HIS A 221 10.41 -3.52 -23.22
CA HIS A 221 10.84 -4.55 -22.29
C HIS A 221 10.04 -5.83 -22.49
N ASP A 222 10.70 -6.99 -22.47
CA ASP A 222 10.02 -8.28 -22.55
C ASP A 222 9.30 -8.65 -21.28
N GLN A 223 9.86 -8.24 -20.13
CA GLN A 223 9.32 -8.54 -18.79
C GLN A 223 9.50 -7.32 -17.89
N VAL A 224 8.45 -7.02 -17.11
CA VAL A 224 8.46 -5.92 -16.15
C VAL A 224 7.79 -6.35 -14.84
N ILE A 225 8.32 -5.88 -13.73
CA ILE A 225 7.71 -5.99 -12.41
C ILE A 225 7.22 -4.60 -12.01
N ILE A 226 5.92 -4.47 -11.79
CA ILE A 226 5.30 -3.26 -11.25
C ILE A 226 5.02 -3.50 -9.75
N VAL A 227 5.47 -2.59 -8.91
CA VAL A 227 5.15 -2.61 -7.47
C VAL A 227 4.16 -1.49 -7.19
N SER A 228 2.98 -1.86 -6.70
CA SER A 228 1.88 -0.94 -6.41
C SER A 228 1.39 -1.16 -4.98
N PRO A 229 1.09 -0.12 -4.19
CA PRO A 229 0.53 -0.31 -2.85
C PRO A 229 -0.72 -1.18 -2.88
N ALA A 230 -1.72 -0.78 -3.67
CA ALA A 230 -2.99 -1.50 -3.83
C ALA A 230 -3.01 -2.39 -5.08
N PRO A 231 -3.78 -3.50 -5.08
CA PRO A 231 -3.93 -4.36 -6.25
C PRO A 231 -4.57 -3.64 -7.43
N VAL A 232 -4.02 -3.86 -8.64
CA VAL A 232 -4.65 -3.38 -9.89
C VAL A 232 -5.85 -4.26 -10.23
N PHE A 233 -5.69 -5.57 -10.09
CA PHE A 233 -6.75 -6.55 -10.32
C PHE A 233 -7.16 -7.17 -8.97
N GLY A 234 -8.00 -6.45 -8.23
CA GLY A 234 -8.54 -6.91 -6.95
C GLY A 234 -9.74 -7.86 -7.08
N VAL A 235 -10.27 -8.30 -5.94
CA VAL A 235 -11.45 -9.16 -5.84
C VAL A 235 -12.71 -8.36 -6.17
N LYS A 236 -13.41 -8.73 -7.24
CA LYS A 236 -14.52 -7.94 -7.81
C LYS A 236 -15.71 -7.76 -6.87
N SER A 237 -16.02 -8.76 -6.06
CA SER A 237 -17.09 -8.65 -5.07
C SER A 237 -16.79 -7.55 -4.04
N ILE A 238 -15.53 -7.38 -3.63
CA ILE A 238 -15.11 -6.31 -2.73
C ILE A 238 -15.18 -4.96 -3.44
N GLU A 239 -14.65 -4.86 -4.65
CA GLU A 239 -14.74 -3.63 -5.47
C GLU A 239 -16.20 -3.21 -5.73
N ALA A 240 -17.11 -4.16 -5.93
CA ALA A 240 -18.54 -3.88 -6.11
C ALA A 240 -19.19 -3.33 -4.84
N ILE A 241 -18.82 -3.85 -3.67
CA ILE A 241 -19.27 -3.34 -2.37
C ILE A 241 -18.75 -1.92 -2.16
N GLN A 242 -17.46 -1.68 -2.39
CA GLN A 242 -16.84 -0.36 -2.30
C GLN A 242 -17.53 0.65 -3.23
N ALA A 243 -17.80 0.25 -4.49
CA ALA A 243 -18.51 1.09 -5.44
C ALA A 243 -19.94 1.43 -5.00
N ALA A 244 -20.67 0.48 -4.39
CA ALA A 244 -22.01 0.72 -3.86
C ALA A 244 -22.00 1.74 -2.71
N PHE A 245 -21.04 1.65 -1.79
CA PHE A 245 -20.88 2.63 -0.72
C PHE A 245 -20.48 4.02 -1.25
N ASN A 246 -19.61 4.08 -2.26
CA ASN A 246 -19.26 5.34 -2.92
C ASN A 246 -20.48 6.00 -3.57
N MET A 247 -21.32 5.23 -4.26
CA MET A 247 -22.60 5.73 -4.82
C MET A 247 -23.57 6.25 -3.77
N CYS A 248 -23.50 5.74 -2.55
CA CYS A 248 -24.26 6.21 -1.42
C CYS A 248 -23.66 7.47 -0.74
N GLY A 249 -22.56 8.01 -1.28
CA GLY A 249 -21.88 9.21 -0.76
C GLY A 249 -21.11 8.99 0.53
N GLN A 250 -20.69 7.75 0.79
CA GLN A 250 -19.92 7.36 1.98
C GLN A 250 -18.59 6.65 1.61
N PRO A 251 -17.71 7.27 0.80
CA PRO A 251 -16.46 6.65 0.36
C PRO A 251 -15.51 6.30 1.51
N LEU A 252 -15.51 7.09 2.59
CA LEU A 252 -14.65 6.90 3.77
C LEU A 252 -15.07 5.71 4.66
N MET A 253 -16.21 5.06 4.41
CA MET A 253 -16.65 3.91 5.22
C MET A 253 -16.04 2.57 4.77
N VAL A 254 -15.48 2.50 3.59
CA VAL A 254 -15.03 1.26 2.94
C VAL A 254 -13.76 1.45 2.14
N ASP A 255 -12.85 2.25 2.60
CA ASP A 255 -11.56 2.44 1.94
C ASP A 255 -11.61 2.25 0.41
N VAL A 256 -12.06 3.30 -0.33
CA VAL A 256 -12.30 3.23 -1.78
C VAL A 256 -10.97 3.38 -2.55
N GLU A 257 -9.87 3.06 -1.94
CA GLU A 257 -8.54 3.15 -2.52
C GLU A 257 -8.24 1.99 -3.46
N ASN A 258 -8.87 1.97 -4.60
CA ASN A 258 -8.57 0.97 -5.63
C ASN A 258 -8.41 1.60 -7.01
N TRP A 259 -7.64 0.95 -7.87
CA TRP A 259 -7.36 1.41 -9.23
C TRP A 259 -8.61 1.60 -10.09
N MET A 260 -9.69 0.89 -9.79
CA MET A 260 -10.94 0.95 -10.55
C MET A 260 -11.92 2.01 -10.02
N ALA A 261 -11.60 2.68 -8.91
CA ALA A 261 -12.47 3.72 -8.34
C ALA A 261 -12.64 4.92 -9.29
N HIS A 262 -11.54 5.38 -9.88
CA HIS A 262 -11.57 6.47 -10.85
C HIS A 262 -11.60 5.94 -12.30
N GLU A 263 -12.66 6.28 -13.04
CA GLU A 263 -12.90 5.71 -14.36
C GLU A 263 -11.82 6.05 -15.39
N GLY A 264 -11.36 7.30 -15.43
CA GLY A 264 -10.36 7.77 -16.38
C GLY A 264 -9.00 7.09 -16.19
N SER A 265 -8.51 7.04 -14.94
CA SER A 265 -7.24 6.39 -14.60
C SER A 265 -7.31 4.89 -14.84
N ALA A 266 -8.42 4.23 -14.44
CA ALA A 266 -8.64 2.82 -14.70
C ALA A 266 -8.61 2.49 -16.18
N LYS A 267 -9.32 3.28 -17.00
CA LYS A 267 -9.37 3.08 -18.45
C LYS A 267 -7.98 3.25 -19.08
N LYS A 268 -7.27 4.33 -18.74
CA LYS A 268 -5.91 4.57 -19.27
C LYS A 268 -4.96 3.42 -18.93
N LEU A 269 -4.96 2.96 -17.67
CA LEU A 269 -4.13 1.84 -17.24
C LEU A 269 -4.48 0.54 -17.98
N LEU A 270 -5.76 0.21 -18.09
CA LEU A 270 -6.20 -0.99 -18.83
C LEU A 270 -5.91 -0.89 -20.33
N ASP A 271 -6.03 0.30 -20.92
CA ASP A 271 -5.67 0.53 -22.32
C ASP A 271 -4.15 0.37 -22.53
N THR A 272 -3.32 0.82 -21.58
CA THR A 272 -1.88 0.56 -21.60
C THR A 272 -1.57 -0.93 -21.64
N PHE A 273 -2.16 -1.73 -20.78
CA PHE A 273 -1.97 -3.19 -20.78
C PHE A 273 -2.51 -3.89 -22.02
N ARG A 274 -3.41 -3.25 -22.78
CA ARG A 274 -3.99 -3.80 -24.02
C ARG A 274 -3.14 -3.53 -25.26
N ARG A 275 -2.14 -2.70 -25.21
CA ARG A 275 -1.26 -2.41 -26.34
C ARG A 275 -0.50 -3.67 -26.77
N THR A 276 -0.05 -3.68 -28.00
CA THR A 276 0.69 -4.80 -28.60
C THR A 276 2.18 -4.74 -28.31
N ASP A 277 2.66 -3.57 -27.92
CA ASP A 277 4.06 -3.24 -27.65
C ASP A 277 4.39 -3.24 -26.14
N THR A 278 3.47 -3.75 -25.31
CA THR A 278 3.69 -3.98 -23.87
C THR A 278 4.44 -5.30 -23.63
N PRO A 279 5.05 -5.48 -22.44
CA PRO A 279 5.81 -6.68 -22.10
C PRO A 279 5.04 -7.98 -22.34
N ASN A 280 5.75 -9.04 -22.71
CA ASN A 280 5.18 -10.38 -22.85
C ASN A 280 4.70 -10.90 -21.49
N GLU A 281 5.42 -10.55 -20.42
CA GLU A 281 5.01 -10.84 -19.05
C GLU A 281 5.15 -9.60 -18.15
N THR A 282 4.09 -9.31 -17.41
CA THR A 282 4.07 -8.25 -16.41
C THR A 282 3.67 -8.84 -15.06
N LEU A 283 4.51 -8.67 -14.05
CA LEU A 283 4.18 -9.04 -12.68
C LEU A 283 3.78 -7.78 -11.90
N ILE A 284 2.60 -7.78 -11.31
CA ILE A 284 2.13 -6.71 -10.43
C ILE A 284 2.18 -7.22 -8.99
N LEU A 285 3.09 -6.65 -8.21
CA LEU A 285 3.23 -6.95 -6.80
C LEU A 285 2.47 -5.93 -5.98
N SER A 286 1.67 -6.38 -5.02
CA SER A 286 0.91 -5.47 -4.17
C SER A 286 0.69 -6.01 -2.76
N GLY A 287 0.23 -5.12 -1.87
CA GLY A 287 -0.16 -5.40 -0.49
C GLY A 287 -1.54 -4.84 -0.17
N ASP A 288 -1.64 -4.14 0.95
CA ASP A 288 -2.75 -3.33 1.46
C ASP A 288 -3.98 -4.13 1.94
N VAL A 289 -4.52 -5.01 1.15
CA VAL A 289 -5.85 -5.64 1.33
C VAL A 289 -5.97 -6.67 2.46
N HIS A 290 -4.92 -6.95 3.22
CA HIS A 290 -4.89 -7.87 4.38
C HIS A 290 -5.21 -9.34 4.06
N TYR A 291 -5.15 -9.74 2.79
CA TYR A 291 -5.21 -11.12 2.33
C TYR A 291 -4.32 -11.31 1.11
N SER A 292 -3.91 -12.55 0.87
CA SER A 292 -3.01 -12.89 -0.23
C SER A 292 -3.75 -13.65 -1.31
N PHE A 293 -3.37 -13.42 -2.57
CA PHE A 293 -3.94 -14.11 -3.74
C PHE A 293 -3.01 -14.06 -4.95
N CYS A 294 -3.31 -14.92 -5.92
CA CYS A 294 -2.64 -14.99 -7.20
C CYS A 294 -3.68 -15.00 -8.32
N PHE A 295 -3.64 -14.00 -9.20
CA PHE A 295 -4.48 -13.96 -10.40
C PHE A 295 -3.60 -13.84 -11.65
N SER A 296 -3.96 -14.55 -12.72
CA SER A 296 -3.45 -14.27 -14.07
C SER A 296 -4.49 -13.50 -14.86
N VAL A 297 -4.01 -12.58 -15.69
CA VAL A 297 -4.88 -11.71 -16.50
C VAL A 297 -4.40 -11.74 -17.93
N GLN A 298 -5.34 -12.01 -18.82
CA GLN A 298 -5.10 -12.06 -20.27
C GLN A 298 -6.09 -11.15 -20.99
N LYS A 299 -5.76 -10.80 -22.23
CA LYS A 299 -6.72 -10.11 -23.10
C LYS A 299 -7.79 -11.10 -23.54
N ARG A 300 -9.06 -10.74 -23.35
CA ARG A 300 -10.19 -11.58 -23.78
C ARG A 300 -10.33 -11.69 -25.29
N PHE A 301 -9.83 -10.72 -26.04
CA PHE A 301 -9.96 -10.64 -27.49
C PHE A 301 -8.61 -10.30 -28.12
N GLY A 302 -8.21 -11.07 -29.13
CA GLY A 302 -6.98 -10.91 -29.91
C GLY A 302 -5.93 -11.98 -29.59
N ASP A 303 -4.99 -12.17 -30.50
CA ASP A 303 -3.97 -13.24 -30.47
C ASP A 303 -2.65 -12.75 -29.81
N HIS A 304 -2.71 -11.99 -28.74
CA HIS A 304 -1.50 -11.48 -28.10
C HIS A 304 -1.15 -12.30 -26.86
N PRO A 305 0.08 -12.84 -26.76
CA PRO A 305 0.50 -13.74 -25.68
C PRO A 305 0.82 -13.02 -24.34
N ASN A 306 0.57 -11.71 -24.25
CA ASN A 306 0.94 -10.93 -23.08
C ASN A 306 0.15 -11.39 -21.86
N ARG A 307 0.88 -11.82 -20.83
CA ARG A 307 0.33 -12.29 -19.54
C ARG A 307 0.64 -11.30 -18.45
N ILE A 308 -0.34 -11.01 -17.64
CA ILE A 308 -0.19 -10.18 -16.44
C ILE A 308 -0.45 -11.06 -15.21
N TRP A 309 0.42 -11.02 -14.24
CA TRP A 309 0.24 -11.66 -12.95
C TRP A 309 -0.02 -10.60 -11.88
N GLN A 310 -1.13 -10.72 -11.17
CA GLN A 310 -1.38 -9.94 -9.96
C GLN A 310 -1.05 -10.83 -8.77
N LEU A 311 0.05 -10.50 -8.10
CA LEU A 311 0.57 -11.20 -6.93
C LEU A 311 0.41 -10.30 -5.72
N THR A 312 -0.49 -10.65 -4.81
CA THR A 312 -0.80 -9.84 -3.64
C THR A 312 -0.48 -10.63 -2.38
N ALA A 313 0.27 -10.00 -1.48
CA ALA A 313 0.61 -10.58 -0.20
C ALA A 313 0.04 -9.77 0.96
N SER A 314 -0.53 -10.47 1.93
CA SER A 314 -0.92 -9.90 3.22
C SER A 314 0.29 -9.31 3.93
N GLY A 315 0.09 -8.27 4.72
CA GLY A 315 1.15 -7.71 5.54
C GLY A 315 1.60 -8.63 6.67
N ILE A 316 2.78 -8.35 7.20
CA ILE A 316 3.29 -9.01 8.42
C ILE A 316 2.34 -8.65 9.57
N LYS A 317 1.62 -9.63 10.12
CA LYS A 317 0.68 -9.48 11.24
C LYS A 317 -0.67 -8.78 10.92
N ASN A 318 -1.04 -8.63 9.66
CA ASN A 318 -2.37 -8.18 9.24
C ASN A 318 -3.16 -9.37 8.70
N GLU A 319 -4.26 -9.71 9.40
CA GLU A 319 -5.13 -10.81 9.01
C GLU A 319 -6.54 -10.31 8.73
N PHE A 320 -7.07 -10.71 7.59
CA PHE A 320 -8.48 -10.47 7.30
C PHE A 320 -9.38 -11.47 8.05
N PRO A 321 -10.58 -11.09 8.53
CA PRO A 321 -11.45 -12.02 9.24
C PRO A 321 -11.77 -13.27 8.41
N ARG A 322 -11.28 -14.46 8.84
CA ARG A 322 -11.36 -15.74 8.09
C ARG A 322 -12.78 -16.11 7.63
N LYS A 323 -13.79 -15.85 8.47
CA LYS A 323 -15.18 -16.15 8.10
C LYS A 323 -15.67 -15.25 6.96
N LEU A 324 -15.30 -13.99 6.99
CA LEU A 324 -15.73 -13.01 5.99
C LEU A 324 -15.04 -13.28 4.65
N ILE A 325 -13.73 -13.55 4.65
CA ILE A 325 -13.00 -13.84 3.41
C ILE A 325 -13.51 -15.10 2.72
N ASN A 326 -13.87 -16.16 3.47
CA ASN A 326 -14.45 -17.37 2.91
C ASN A 326 -15.83 -17.14 2.26
N ILE A 327 -16.61 -16.21 2.79
CA ILE A 327 -17.89 -15.81 2.18
C ILE A 327 -17.64 -15.01 0.92
N LEU A 328 -16.71 -14.04 0.97
CA LEU A 328 -16.35 -13.20 -0.18
C LEU A 328 -15.75 -14.03 -1.31
N ASP A 329 -14.88 -14.99 -1.01
CA ASP A 329 -14.29 -15.89 -1.99
C ASP A 329 -15.36 -16.72 -2.73
N LYS A 330 -16.31 -17.29 -2.00
CA LYS A 330 -17.44 -18.03 -2.59
C LYS A 330 -18.34 -17.13 -3.44
N LEU A 331 -18.69 -15.95 -2.93
CA LEU A 331 -19.52 -14.99 -3.68
C LEU A 331 -18.81 -14.54 -4.96
N ASP A 332 -17.53 -14.22 -4.87
CA ASP A 332 -16.75 -13.77 -6.02
C ASP A 332 -16.59 -14.89 -7.06
N SER A 333 -16.38 -16.12 -6.63
CA SER A 333 -16.29 -17.27 -7.53
C SER A 333 -17.62 -17.57 -8.26
N ILE A 334 -18.76 -17.36 -7.59
CA ILE A 334 -20.09 -17.55 -8.20
C ILE A 334 -20.44 -16.39 -9.12
N LEU A 335 -20.25 -15.15 -8.67
CA LEU A 335 -20.70 -13.96 -9.38
C LEU A 335 -19.75 -13.52 -10.50
N TYR A 336 -18.43 -13.69 -10.29
CA TYR A 336 -17.39 -13.18 -11.17
C TYR A 336 -16.38 -14.26 -11.63
N GLY A 337 -16.76 -15.53 -11.56
CA GLY A 337 -15.94 -16.61 -12.14
C GLY A 337 -15.69 -16.37 -13.64
N PRO A 338 -14.68 -17.02 -14.26
CA PRO A 338 -14.24 -16.74 -15.64
C PRO A 338 -15.37 -16.76 -16.69
N LYS A 339 -16.36 -17.64 -16.51
CA LYS A 339 -17.50 -17.80 -17.42
C LYS A 339 -18.73 -16.94 -17.04
N SER A 340 -18.64 -16.11 -16.02
CA SER A 340 -19.78 -15.30 -15.58
C SER A 340 -20.10 -14.17 -16.57
N PRO A 341 -21.37 -14.03 -17.01
CA PRO A 341 -21.79 -12.91 -17.85
C PRO A 341 -21.65 -11.55 -17.15
N LEU A 342 -21.58 -11.51 -15.82
CA LEU A 342 -21.37 -10.27 -15.06
C LEU A 342 -20.02 -9.61 -15.37
N ASN A 343 -19.03 -10.39 -15.81
CA ASN A 343 -17.73 -9.86 -16.21
C ASN A 343 -17.82 -8.85 -17.37
N PHE A 344 -18.81 -8.99 -18.26
CA PHE A 344 -19.03 -8.04 -19.37
C PHE A 344 -19.52 -6.68 -18.90
N PHE A 345 -20.09 -6.57 -17.72
CA PHE A 345 -20.58 -5.32 -17.15
C PHE A 345 -19.54 -4.63 -16.24
N THR A 346 -18.31 -5.16 -16.18
CA THR A 346 -17.23 -4.55 -15.39
C THR A 346 -16.35 -3.66 -16.27
N LYS A 347 -15.63 -2.71 -15.67
CA LYS A 347 -14.62 -1.88 -16.36
C LYS A 347 -13.54 -2.73 -17.05
N ARG A 348 -13.35 -3.97 -16.58
CA ARG A 348 -12.36 -4.95 -17.08
C ARG A 348 -12.93 -5.92 -18.13
N TRP A 349 -14.04 -5.62 -18.80
CA TRP A 349 -14.71 -6.55 -19.71
C TRP A 349 -13.82 -7.06 -20.86
N HIS A 350 -12.80 -6.31 -21.26
CA HIS A 350 -11.79 -6.71 -22.23
C HIS A 350 -10.71 -7.66 -21.68
N MET A 351 -10.65 -7.84 -20.36
CA MET A 351 -9.68 -8.69 -19.69
C MET A 351 -10.37 -9.92 -19.13
N GLU A 352 -9.68 -11.05 -19.21
CA GLU A 352 -10.03 -12.28 -18.53
C GLU A 352 -9.12 -12.44 -17.32
N VAL A 353 -9.71 -12.62 -16.15
CA VAL A 353 -9.00 -12.75 -14.90
C VAL A 353 -9.24 -14.15 -14.37
N ASP A 354 -8.20 -14.96 -14.38
CA ASP A 354 -8.21 -16.31 -13.83
C ASP A 354 -7.59 -16.30 -12.45
N LYS A 355 -8.26 -17.02 -11.54
CA LYS A 355 -7.83 -17.12 -10.14
C LYS A 355 -7.09 -18.42 -9.94
N HIS A 356 -5.97 -18.36 -9.25
CA HIS A 356 -5.15 -19.50 -8.95
C HIS A 356 -5.39 -19.98 -7.52
N GLN A 357 -5.53 -21.29 -7.32
CA GLN A 357 -5.74 -21.90 -6.01
C GLN A 357 -4.41 -22.28 -5.37
N THR A 358 -4.42 -22.38 -4.04
CA THR A 358 -3.29 -22.98 -3.31
C THR A 358 -3.21 -24.47 -3.56
N ILE A 359 -1.99 -25.01 -3.62
CA ILE A 359 -1.72 -26.44 -3.73
C ILE A 359 -1.90 -27.09 -2.36
N GLY A 360 -2.50 -28.30 -2.31
CA GLY A 360 -2.64 -29.10 -1.09
C GLY A 360 -4.06 -29.24 -0.57
N GLU A 361 -4.21 -29.66 0.69
CA GLU A 361 -5.51 -29.86 1.31
C GLU A 361 -6.21 -28.52 1.59
N GLY A 362 -7.48 -28.42 1.19
CA GLY A 362 -8.28 -27.22 1.43
C GLY A 362 -7.91 -26.04 0.51
N GLN A 363 -7.79 -26.31 -0.79
CA GLN A 363 -7.52 -25.31 -1.84
C GLN A 363 -8.31 -24.01 -1.64
N LYS A 364 -7.62 -22.89 -1.71
CA LYS A 364 -8.19 -21.54 -1.52
C LYS A 364 -7.69 -20.61 -2.62
N TYR A 365 -8.54 -19.72 -3.06
CA TYR A 365 -8.14 -18.60 -3.92
C TYR A 365 -7.61 -17.42 -3.08
N LEU A 366 -8.17 -17.22 -1.87
CA LEU A 366 -7.79 -16.14 -0.96
C LEU A 366 -7.24 -16.72 0.35
N VAL A 367 -6.07 -16.23 0.76
CA VAL A 367 -5.38 -16.64 2.00
C VAL A 367 -5.37 -15.45 2.96
N SER A 368 -6.00 -15.60 4.12
CA SER A 368 -6.13 -14.52 5.12
C SER A 368 -5.01 -14.48 6.14
N ASP A 369 -4.14 -15.47 6.15
CA ASP A 369 -3.09 -15.59 7.16
C ASP A 369 -1.94 -14.60 6.87
N SER A 370 -1.31 -14.06 7.90
CA SER A 370 -0.12 -13.22 7.76
C SER A 370 1.00 -13.99 7.09
N ALA A 371 1.58 -13.42 6.05
CA ALA A 371 2.64 -14.08 5.29
C ALA A 371 3.53 -13.06 4.54
N ILE A 372 4.73 -13.52 4.18
CA ILE A 372 5.61 -12.86 3.23
C ILE A 372 5.56 -13.64 1.93
N SER A 373 5.40 -12.98 0.79
CA SER A 373 5.47 -13.65 -0.50
C SER A 373 6.91 -13.92 -0.93
N LEU A 374 7.11 -15.09 -1.52
CA LEU A 374 8.33 -15.49 -2.20
C LEU A 374 8.02 -15.78 -3.66
N ILE A 375 8.67 -15.04 -4.54
CA ILE A 375 8.51 -15.14 -5.98
C ILE A 375 9.78 -15.70 -6.58
N THR A 376 9.66 -16.78 -7.35
CA THR A 376 10.77 -17.35 -8.10
C THR A 376 10.59 -17.05 -9.57
N LEU A 377 11.61 -16.48 -10.18
CA LEU A 377 11.65 -16.19 -11.61
C LEU A 377 12.61 -17.14 -12.31
N GLU A 378 12.20 -17.67 -13.45
CA GLU A 378 13.07 -18.43 -14.37
C GLU A 378 13.11 -17.71 -15.72
N GLN A 379 14.32 -17.31 -16.14
CA GLN A 379 14.53 -16.51 -17.35
C GLN A 379 13.65 -15.24 -17.40
N GLY A 380 13.36 -14.64 -16.22
CA GLY A 380 12.55 -13.45 -16.07
C GLY A 380 11.02 -13.70 -15.96
N ASN A 381 10.54 -14.91 -16.22
CA ASN A 381 9.14 -15.29 -16.12
C ASN A 381 8.81 -15.84 -14.72
N LEU A 382 7.56 -15.72 -14.31
CA LEU A 382 7.09 -16.28 -13.05
C LEU A 382 7.11 -17.82 -13.10
N ALA A 383 7.96 -18.42 -12.25
CA ALA A 383 8.04 -19.88 -12.10
C ALA A 383 7.29 -20.40 -10.89
N ARG A 384 7.34 -19.66 -9.75
CA ARG A 384 6.62 -20.03 -8.52
C ARG A 384 6.20 -18.79 -7.74
N TYR A 385 5.04 -18.90 -7.10
CA TYR A 385 4.54 -17.93 -6.14
C TYR A 385 4.15 -18.64 -4.83
N GLN A 386 4.84 -18.31 -3.75
CA GLN A 386 4.72 -18.95 -2.45
C GLN A 386 4.50 -17.91 -1.36
N LEU A 387 3.78 -18.32 -0.31
CA LEU A 387 3.62 -17.56 0.93
C LEU A 387 4.40 -18.25 2.04
N ILE A 388 5.25 -17.50 2.72
CA ILE A 388 6.00 -17.94 3.90
C ILE A 388 5.26 -17.41 5.12
N HIS A 389 4.70 -18.31 5.91
CA HIS A 389 3.97 -17.96 7.12
C HIS A 389 4.89 -17.85 8.34
N GLY A 390 4.46 -17.09 9.36
CA GLY A 390 5.25 -16.87 10.57
C GLY A 390 5.61 -18.14 11.34
N GLU A 391 4.85 -19.22 11.16
CA GLU A 391 5.13 -20.54 11.74
C GLU A 391 6.11 -21.38 10.89
N GLY A 392 6.61 -20.85 9.79
CA GLY A 392 7.61 -21.48 8.93
C GLY A 392 7.03 -22.44 7.88
N HIS A 393 5.72 -22.62 7.78
CA HIS A 393 5.13 -23.38 6.69
C HIS A 393 5.01 -22.55 5.42
N LEU A 394 4.99 -23.23 4.27
CA LEU A 394 4.84 -22.62 2.95
C LEU A 394 3.48 -22.98 2.37
N THR A 395 2.85 -21.99 1.74
CA THR A 395 1.67 -22.18 0.88
C THR A 395 2.05 -21.78 -0.53
N GLU A 396 1.89 -22.65 -1.51
CA GLU A 396 2.20 -22.39 -2.93
C GLU A 396 0.91 -22.28 -3.72
N PHE A 397 0.89 -21.38 -4.70
CA PHE A 397 -0.22 -21.26 -5.65
C PHE A 397 0.07 -22.11 -6.90
N ASP A 398 -0.97 -22.78 -7.39
CA ASP A 398 -0.95 -23.49 -8.66
C ASP A 398 -1.02 -22.47 -9.80
N LEU A 399 0.04 -22.37 -10.59
CA LEU A 399 0.13 -21.42 -11.69
C LEU A 399 -0.35 -22.00 -13.03
N GLU A 400 -0.75 -23.28 -13.07
CA GLU A 400 -1.30 -23.88 -14.27
C GLU A 400 -2.69 -23.29 -14.57
N GLU A 401 -3.00 -23.14 -15.86
CA GLU A 401 -4.32 -22.70 -16.33
C GLU A 401 -5.34 -23.79 -16.07
N GLN A 402 -6.47 -23.46 -15.41
CA GLN A 402 -7.55 -24.38 -15.10
C GLN A 402 -8.61 -24.45 -16.19
#